data_a9a6e4a3dc8f9b421bbf4481da82aa43
#
_entry.id   a9a6e4a3dc8f9b421bbf4481da82aa43
#
_cell.length_a   1.000
_cell.length_b   1.000
_cell.length_c   1.000
_cell.angle_alpha   90.00
_cell.angle_beta   90.00
_cell.angle_gamma   90.00
#
_symmetry.space_group_name_H-M   'P 1'
#
loop_
_entity.id
_entity.type
_entity.pdbx_description
1 polymer ?
#
loop_
_entity_poly.entity_id
_entity_poly.type
_entity_poly.pdbx_seq_one_letter_code
_entity_poly.pdbx_strand_id
1 'polypeptide(L)'
;MQKRSSPNMLTKRDLLRSAALAGVAAAGAQSSQAWAQWSERPGFFKAKDIAEAGFIYGLPMVMAYGVMNEYAVDKSSGQYKAPFNTLFNEARVFTYEDTAVITPNSDTPYSFAWLDLRAEPLVFSVPAIDPKRYYALQLNDLNTYNFGYVGTRATGSDAGSYMIVGPRWTGVTPAGIKKVFRSTTDFCLGLLRTQLFDPADIEAVKKIQAGYKAQPLSNFLNQPAPAPAPAPSFPKFEKDLVRTEFFEYLDFALQFAPALPEDRWIREQLARIGVGPGKSFDFRSLSLEDKAEILLGMKEGERKVSEAVATLGKDINGWRVGAPFGDAAFFHGDWLMRAAAAKAGIYGNDAVEAMYPLGKVDVDGKELDCSKSSYTLTFPAEQLPPVNAFWSVTMYDGKTQLLVKNPINRYLINSPMLPHMKCGSDGSLTIYVQNKSPGADKEANWLPAPDGPIYVVMRLYWPKTTPPSILPAGEGTWKPPGFKRAS
;
A
#
# COMPACT_ATOMS: atom_id res chain seq x y z
N MET A 1 -41.87 32.91 44.27
CA MET A 1 -41.95 31.53 43.76
C MET A 1 -40.86 31.33 42.70
N GLN A 2 -39.71 30.83 43.09
CA GLN A 2 -38.57 30.54 42.20
C GLN A 2 -38.72 29.13 41.65
N LYS A 3 -38.79 29.00 40.32
CA LYS A 3 -38.68 27.69 39.63
C LYS A 3 -37.21 27.27 39.56
N ARG A 4 -36.87 26.19 40.23
CA ARG A 4 -35.59 25.48 40.09
C ARG A 4 -35.55 24.78 38.73
N SER A 5 -34.54 25.07 37.91
CA SER A 5 -34.20 24.35 36.71
C SER A 5 -33.48 23.05 37.08
N SER A 6 -33.95 21.90 36.54
CA SER A 6 -33.34 20.61 36.66
C SER A 6 -32.06 20.50 35.78
N PRO A 7 -31.01 19.78 36.20
CA PRO A 7 -29.82 19.63 35.39
C PRO A 7 -30.10 18.69 34.21
N ASN A 8 -29.68 19.09 33.01
CA ASN A 8 -29.71 18.30 31.81
C ASN A 8 -28.82 17.04 31.97
N MET A 9 -29.45 15.87 31.96
CA MET A 9 -28.75 14.62 31.87
C MET A 9 -28.22 14.47 30.44
N LEU A 10 -26.90 14.35 30.32
CA LEU A 10 -26.22 13.98 29.08
C LEU A 10 -26.75 12.63 28.56
N THR A 11 -27.12 12.60 27.30
CA THR A 11 -27.66 11.39 26.70
C THR A 11 -26.52 10.39 26.37
N LYS A 12 -26.86 9.09 26.28
CA LYS A 12 -25.91 8.03 25.86
C LYS A 12 -25.20 8.37 24.53
N ARG A 13 -25.82 9.18 23.69
CA ARG A 13 -25.23 9.66 22.42
C ARG A 13 -24.11 10.67 22.60
N ASP A 14 -24.23 11.54 23.63
CA ASP A 14 -23.21 12.54 23.95
C ASP A 14 -21.99 11.90 24.63
N LEU A 15 -22.19 10.86 25.43
CA LEU A 15 -21.14 10.04 26.00
C LEU A 15 -20.38 9.24 24.94
N LEU A 16 -21.06 8.70 23.92
CA LEU A 16 -20.42 7.98 22.81
C LEU A 16 -19.63 8.92 21.88
N ARG A 17 -20.10 10.14 21.65
CA ARG A 17 -19.34 11.15 20.91
C ARG A 17 -18.10 11.64 21.65
N SER A 18 -18.20 11.81 22.96
CA SER A 18 -17.04 12.18 23.80
C SER A 18 -16.02 11.06 23.90
N ALA A 19 -16.46 9.79 23.95
CA ALA A 19 -15.56 8.63 23.95
C ALA A 19 -14.87 8.40 22.59
N ALA A 20 -15.55 8.65 21.47
CA ALA A 20 -14.95 8.55 20.13
C ALA A 20 -13.91 9.65 19.88
N LEU A 21 -14.17 10.88 20.36
CA LEU A 21 -13.20 11.98 20.29
C LEU A 21 -12.01 11.78 21.25
N ALA A 22 -12.22 11.18 22.41
CA ALA A 22 -11.15 10.87 23.35
C ALA A 22 -10.26 9.70 22.86
N GLY A 23 -10.84 8.72 22.14
CA GLY A 23 -10.09 7.60 21.55
C GLY A 23 -9.18 8.03 20.39
N VAL A 24 -9.64 8.95 19.54
CA VAL A 24 -8.84 9.53 18.45
C VAL A 24 -7.76 10.47 19.00
N ALA A 25 -8.08 11.24 20.05
CA ALA A 25 -7.11 12.10 20.73
C ALA A 25 -6.05 11.30 21.50
N ALA A 26 -6.38 10.12 22.07
CA ALA A 26 -5.43 9.28 22.79
C ALA A 26 -4.45 8.54 21.86
N ALA A 27 -4.91 8.10 20.66
CA ALA A 27 -4.03 7.50 19.66
C ALA A 27 -3.11 8.56 19.01
N GLY A 28 -3.62 9.77 18.76
CA GLY A 28 -2.82 10.91 18.30
C GLY A 28 -1.89 11.47 19.36
N ALA A 29 -2.25 11.39 20.65
CA ALA A 29 -1.41 11.85 21.76
C ALA A 29 -0.25 10.89 22.06
N GLN A 30 -0.40 9.57 21.83
CA GLN A 30 0.72 8.62 22.01
C GLN A 30 1.76 8.72 20.89
N SER A 31 1.34 8.98 19.62
CA SER A 31 2.29 9.27 18.55
C SER A 31 2.98 10.63 18.77
N SER A 32 2.25 11.66 19.16
CA SER A 32 2.83 12.98 19.45
C SER A 32 3.77 12.97 20.67
N GLN A 33 3.53 12.13 21.68
CA GLN A 33 4.45 11.97 22.82
C GLN A 33 5.77 11.27 22.44
N ALA A 34 5.75 10.30 21.51
CA ALA A 34 6.97 9.71 21.00
C ALA A 34 7.86 10.74 20.27
N TRP A 35 7.23 11.69 19.57
CA TRP A 35 7.95 12.77 18.85
C TRP A 35 8.31 13.96 19.74
N ALA A 36 7.51 14.30 20.76
CA ALA A 36 7.83 15.31 21.75
C ALA A 36 9.13 14.98 22.53
N GLN A 37 9.40 13.69 22.79
CA GLN A 37 10.67 13.25 23.38
C GLN A 37 11.89 13.57 22.50
N TRP A 38 11.70 13.70 21.17
CA TRP A 38 12.77 14.04 20.22
C TRP A 38 12.99 15.55 20.13
N SER A 39 11.94 16.36 20.27
CA SER A 39 12.01 17.82 20.24
C SER A 39 12.58 18.42 21.54
N GLU A 40 12.49 17.71 22.66
CA GLU A 40 12.92 18.19 23.99
C GLU A 40 14.37 17.82 24.38
N ARG A 41 15.09 17.07 23.53
CA ARG A 41 16.52 16.81 23.81
C ARG A 41 17.33 18.07 23.51
N PRO A 42 17.82 18.81 24.52
CA PRO A 42 18.64 19.99 24.31
C PRO A 42 20.00 19.61 23.76
N GLY A 43 20.35 20.19 22.62
CA GLY A 43 21.71 20.28 22.13
C GLY A 43 22.29 19.01 21.49
N PHE A 44 22.92 19.20 20.35
CA PHE A 44 23.81 18.29 19.63
C PHE A 44 23.31 16.86 19.41
N PHE A 45 22.45 16.70 18.41
CA PHE A 45 22.31 15.39 17.79
C PHE A 45 23.65 15.01 17.18
N LYS A 46 24.27 13.94 17.66
CA LYS A 46 25.40 13.31 17.00
C LYS A 46 24.94 12.80 15.63
N ALA A 47 25.85 12.60 14.68
CA ALA A 47 25.53 12.07 13.36
C ALA A 47 24.72 10.77 13.42
N LYS A 48 24.96 9.92 14.41
CA LYS A 48 24.20 8.71 14.71
C LYS A 48 22.69 8.98 14.90
N ASP A 49 22.32 9.97 15.74
CA ASP A 49 20.90 10.21 16.04
C ASP A 49 20.17 10.82 14.83
N ILE A 50 20.87 11.66 14.06
CA ILE A 50 20.37 12.20 12.79
C ILE A 50 20.18 11.07 11.77
N ALA A 51 21.15 10.16 11.68
CA ALA A 51 21.09 9.03 10.76
C ALA A 51 19.95 8.05 11.11
N GLU A 52 19.68 7.82 12.40
CA GLU A 52 18.56 7.01 12.87
C GLU A 52 17.23 7.63 12.43
N ALA A 53 17.00 8.90 12.77
CA ALA A 53 15.79 9.61 12.40
C ALA A 53 15.66 9.75 10.88
N GLY A 54 16.76 10.05 10.20
CA GLY A 54 16.84 10.19 8.75
C GLY A 54 16.55 8.87 8.02
N PHE A 55 16.99 7.73 8.57
CA PHE A 55 16.67 6.42 8.04
C PHE A 55 15.17 6.14 8.14
N ILE A 56 14.58 6.35 9.32
CA ILE A 56 13.13 6.15 9.52
C ILE A 56 12.33 7.04 8.58
N TYR A 57 12.68 8.33 8.52
CA TYR A 57 12.02 9.29 7.65
C TYR A 57 12.19 8.96 6.16
N GLY A 58 13.40 8.62 5.74
CA GLY A 58 13.78 8.43 4.34
C GLY A 58 13.47 7.05 3.76
N LEU A 59 13.26 6.02 4.59
CA LEU A 59 13.09 4.64 4.11
C LEU A 59 12.01 4.50 3.03
N PRO A 60 10.78 5.06 3.18
CA PRO A 60 9.77 5.00 2.13
C PRO A 60 10.23 5.64 0.83
N MET A 61 10.95 6.76 0.91
CA MET A 61 11.44 7.49 -0.26
C MET A 61 12.53 6.73 -1.00
N VAL A 62 13.47 6.11 -0.26
CA VAL A 62 14.53 5.28 -0.86
C VAL A 62 13.94 4.02 -1.49
N MET A 63 12.94 3.40 -0.87
CA MET A 63 12.21 2.28 -1.45
C MET A 63 11.46 2.70 -2.72
N ALA A 64 10.77 3.85 -2.70
CA ALA A 64 10.07 4.39 -3.89
C ALA A 64 11.06 4.71 -5.01
N TYR A 65 12.23 5.28 -4.67
CA TYR A 65 13.31 5.52 -5.63
C TYR A 65 13.81 4.21 -6.27
N GLY A 66 14.01 3.17 -5.47
CA GLY A 66 14.41 1.86 -5.98
C GLY A 66 13.42 1.32 -7.02
N VAL A 67 12.11 1.36 -6.73
CA VAL A 67 11.07 0.93 -7.68
C VAL A 67 11.05 1.83 -8.91
N MET A 68 11.17 3.14 -8.75
CA MET A 68 11.24 4.08 -9.87
C MET A 68 12.44 3.81 -10.77
N ASN A 69 13.60 3.57 -10.18
CA ASN A 69 14.84 3.27 -10.90
C ASN A 69 14.69 1.99 -11.72
N GLU A 70 14.22 0.89 -11.09
CA GLU A 70 14.04 -0.40 -11.76
C GLU A 70 12.97 -0.35 -12.87
N TYR A 71 11.90 0.42 -12.69
CA TYR A 71 10.75 0.41 -13.61
C TYR A 71 10.83 1.44 -14.73
N ALA A 72 11.46 2.60 -14.50
CA ALA A 72 11.42 3.73 -15.44
C ALA A 72 12.80 4.27 -15.86
N VAL A 73 13.88 3.96 -15.14
CA VAL A 73 15.22 4.52 -15.37
C VAL A 73 16.18 3.48 -15.92
N ASP A 74 16.42 2.40 -15.19
CA ASP A 74 17.39 1.37 -15.59
C ASP A 74 16.75 0.37 -16.55
N LYS A 75 17.01 0.58 -17.84
CA LYS A 75 16.54 -0.32 -18.91
C LYS A 75 17.13 -1.74 -18.82
N SER A 76 18.19 -1.94 -18.04
CA SER A 76 18.85 -3.24 -17.85
C SER A 76 18.37 -4.00 -16.62
N SER A 77 17.47 -3.43 -15.82
CA SER A 77 17.05 -3.97 -14.52
C SER A 77 16.32 -5.32 -14.57
N GLY A 78 15.87 -5.75 -15.76
CA GLY A 78 14.97 -6.91 -15.88
C GLY A 78 13.54 -6.67 -15.40
N GLN A 79 13.29 -5.54 -14.72
CA GLN A 79 11.98 -5.08 -14.26
C GLN A 79 11.48 -3.83 -14.99
N TYR A 80 12.24 -3.35 -15.96
CA TYR A 80 11.90 -2.15 -16.72
C TYR A 80 10.53 -2.28 -17.38
N LYS A 81 9.68 -1.26 -17.18
CA LYS A 81 8.31 -1.21 -17.70
C LYS A 81 8.19 -0.23 -18.87
N ALA A 82 8.43 1.06 -18.62
CA ALA A 82 8.34 2.12 -19.61
C ALA A 82 9.11 3.37 -19.17
N PRO A 83 9.48 4.29 -20.07
CA PRO A 83 10.01 5.58 -19.67
C PRO A 83 8.95 6.41 -18.92
N PHE A 84 9.39 7.47 -18.24
CA PHE A 84 8.47 8.39 -17.56
C PHE A 84 7.35 8.87 -18.49
N ASN A 85 6.18 9.15 -17.92
CA ASN A 85 4.98 9.64 -18.58
C ASN A 85 4.40 8.69 -19.65
N THR A 86 4.82 7.42 -19.60
CA THR A 86 4.35 6.37 -20.52
C THR A 86 3.67 5.26 -19.72
N LEU A 87 2.46 4.89 -20.14
CA LEU A 87 1.71 3.81 -19.52
C LEU A 87 2.19 2.45 -20.04
N PHE A 88 2.48 1.54 -19.13
CA PHE A 88 2.76 0.13 -19.40
C PHE A 88 1.62 -0.74 -18.87
N ASN A 89 1.05 -1.60 -19.73
CA ASN A 89 -0.01 -2.53 -19.37
C ASN A 89 0.55 -3.94 -19.20
N GLU A 90 0.37 -4.53 -18.01
CA GLU A 90 0.70 -5.92 -17.71
C GLU A 90 -0.60 -6.74 -17.74
N ALA A 91 -0.94 -7.32 -18.89
CA ALA A 91 -2.20 -8.06 -19.07
C ALA A 91 -2.09 -9.51 -18.62
N ARG A 92 -1.60 -9.73 -17.39
CA ARG A 92 -1.54 -11.04 -16.74
C ARG A 92 -1.61 -10.89 -15.23
N VAL A 93 -1.92 -11.95 -14.53
CA VAL A 93 -1.73 -12.05 -13.09
C VAL A 93 -0.37 -12.72 -12.79
N PHE A 94 0.10 -12.52 -11.57
CA PHE A 94 1.29 -13.20 -11.08
C PHE A 94 1.03 -14.69 -10.87
N THR A 95 2.07 -15.49 -11.07
CA THR A 95 2.09 -16.94 -10.87
C THR A 95 3.28 -17.33 -9.98
N TYR A 96 3.45 -18.62 -9.70
CA TYR A 96 4.60 -19.14 -8.95
C TYR A 96 5.97 -18.86 -9.64
N GLU A 97 5.97 -18.52 -10.91
CA GLU A 97 7.18 -18.16 -11.66
C GLU A 97 7.68 -16.75 -11.37
N ASP A 98 6.82 -15.90 -10.80
CA ASP A 98 7.13 -14.52 -10.45
C ASP A 98 7.75 -14.46 -9.05
N THR A 99 9.08 -14.35 -8.99
CA THR A 99 9.85 -14.38 -7.74
C THR A 99 10.45 -13.03 -7.33
N ALA A 100 10.28 -12.00 -8.16
CA ALA A 100 10.89 -10.69 -7.94
C ALA A 100 10.20 -9.86 -6.83
N VAL A 101 8.91 -10.12 -6.58
CA VAL A 101 8.07 -9.39 -5.61
C VAL A 101 7.42 -10.39 -4.67
N ILE A 102 7.54 -10.16 -3.36
CA ILE A 102 6.83 -10.96 -2.34
C ILE A 102 5.35 -10.59 -2.30
N THR A 103 4.53 -11.54 -1.89
CA THR A 103 3.07 -11.37 -1.74
C THR A 103 2.38 -10.83 -3.02
N PRO A 104 2.74 -11.35 -4.21
CA PRO A 104 2.22 -10.81 -5.46
C PRO A 104 0.70 -10.97 -5.57
N ASN A 105 0.05 -10.01 -6.23
CA ASN A 105 -1.41 -9.99 -6.39
C ASN A 105 -1.82 -10.78 -7.63
N SER A 106 -2.67 -11.78 -7.46
CA SER A 106 -3.25 -12.57 -8.56
C SER A 106 -4.72 -12.24 -8.85
N ASP A 107 -5.27 -11.17 -8.26
CA ASP A 107 -6.66 -10.75 -8.48
C ASP A 107 -6.82 -9.77 -9.64
N THR A 108 -5.84 -8.88 -9.81
CA THR A 108 -5.94 -7.74 -10.71
C THR A 108 -4.68 -7.58 -11.55
N PRO A 109 -4.76 -7.71 -12.89
CA PRO A 109 -3.73 -7.20 -13.78
C PRO A 109 -3.46 -5.72 -13.57
N TYR A 110 -2.18 -5.32 -13.70
CA TYR A 110 -1.71 -3.98 -13.41
C TYR A 110 -1.42 -3.18 -14.68
N SER A 111 -1.54 -1.85 -14.56
CA SER A 111 -0.88 -0.90 -15.45
C SER A 111 -0.08 0.08 -14.63
N PHE A 112 1.09 0.48 -15.11
CA PHE A 112 2.06 1.31 -14.40
C PHE A 112 2.41 2.53 -15.21
N ALA A 113 2.52 3.69 -14.56
CA ALA A 113 3.15 4.88 -15.14
C ALA A 113 3.92 5.63 -14.06
N TRP A 114 5.23 5.72 -14.17
CA TRP A 114 6.01 6.69 -13.42
C TRP A 114 5.93 8.05 -14.10
N LEU A 115 5.61 9.08 -13.34
CA LEU A 115 5.34 10.42 -13.82
C LEU A 115 6.47 11.35 -13.43
N ASP A 116 6.93 12.15 -14.39
CA ASP A 116 7.75 13.33 -14.19
C ASP A 116 6.88 14.55 -14.43
N LEU A 117 6.55 15.26 -13.37
CA LEU A 117 5.62 16.40 -13.38
C LEU A 117 6.34 17.75 -13.38
N ARG A 118 7.66 17.77 -13.62
CA ARG A 118 8.48 18.98 -13.51
C ARG A 118 8.25 19.96 -14.65
N ALA A 119 7.99 19.46 -15.87
CA ALA A 119 7.77 20.30 -17.04
C ALA A 119 6.30 20.70 -17.16
N GLU A 120 5.38 19.76 -17.01
CA GLU A 120 3.95 19.98 -17.15
C GLU A 120 3.15 18.88 -16.42
N PRO A 121 1.84 19.10 -16.14
CA PRO A 121 0.94 18.06 -15.66
C PRO A 121 0.79 16.89 -16.60
N LEU A 122 0.36 15.75 -16.06
CA LEU A 122 -0.06 14.60 -16.84
C LEU A 122 -1.58 14.41 -16.74
N VAL A 123 -2.22 13.97 -17.82
CA VAL A 123 -3.65 13.63 -17.86
C VAL A 123 -3.80 12.13 -18.03
N PHE A 124 -4.43 11.49 -17.04
CA PHE A 124 -4.95 10.13 -17.17
C PHE A 124 -6.38 10.18 -17.69
N SER A 125 -6.64 9.43 -18.77
CA SER A 125 -7.98 9.20 -19.27
C SER A 125 -8.34 7.72 -19.15
N VAL A 126 -9.53 7.44 -18.64
CA VAL A 126 -10.08 6.10 -18.50
C VAL A 126 -11.33 5.94 -19.35
N PRO A 127 -11.55 4.79 -20.00
CA PRO A 127 -12.78 4.51 -20.71
C PRO A 127 -13.93 4.27 -19.72
N ALA A 128 -15.17 4.22 -20.21
CA ALA A 128 -16.27 3.67 -19.44
C ALA A 128 -16.01 2.17 -19.18
N ILE A 129 -16.18 1.73 -17.93
CA ILE A 129 -15.96 0.37 -17.48
C ILE A 129 -17.29 -0.15 -16.92
N ASP A 130 -17.57 -1.44 -17.12
CA ASP A 130 -18.75 -2.07 -16.54
C ASP A 130 -18.77 -1.79 -15.00
N PRO A 131 -19.88 -1.24 -14.45
CA PRO A 131 -19.98 -0.95 -13.02
C PRO A 131 -19.79 -2.18 -12.11
N LYS A 132 -19.94 -3.39 -12.64
CA LYS A 132 -19.70 -4.64 -11.92
C LYS A 132 -18.21 -4.98 -11.81
N ARG A 133 -17.35 -4.35 -12.60
CA ARG A 133 -15.91 -4.58 -12.60
C ARG A 133 -15.23 -3.53 -11.74
N TYR A 134 -14.52 -3.97 -10.73
CA TYR A 134 -13.65 -3.09 -9.96
C TYR A 134 -12.44 -2.66 -10.79
N TYR A 135 -12.13 -1.38 -10.75
CA TYR A 135 -10.85 -0.83 -11.16
C TYR A 135 -10.47 0.36 -10.25
N ALA A 136 -9.18 0.59 -10.11
CA ALA A 136 -8.66 1.75 -9.39
C ALA A 136 -7.32 2.19 -9.95
N LEU A 137 -7.18 3.49 -10.23
CA LEU A 137 -5.91 4.18 -10.35
C LEU A 137 -5.57 4.73 -8.97
N GLN A 138 -4.54 4.21 -8.35
CA GLN A 138 -3.93 4.72 -7.14
C GLN A 138 -2.77 5.63 -7.51
N LEU A 139 -2.69 6.80 -6.89
CA LEU A 139 -1.64 7.79 -7.10
C LEU A 139 -0.75 7.86 -5.86
N ASN A 140 0.53 7.52 -6.03
CA ASN A 140 1.53 7.50 -4.96
C ASN A 140 2.65 8.48 -5.26
N ASP A 141 3.02 9.32 -4.30
CA ASP A 141 4.19 10.20 -4.41
C ASP A 141 5.50 9.51 -3.95
N LEU A 142 6.63 10.21 -3.99
CA LEU A 142 7.91 9.67 -3.50
C LEU A 142 7.93 9.46 -1.99
N ASN A 143 7.07 10.13 -1.22
CA ASN A 143 6.92 9.87 0.21
C ASN A 143 6.15 8.57 0.47
N THR A 144 5.64 7.90 -0.58
CA THR A 144 4.70 6.78 -0.54
C THR A 144 3.31 7.13 0.02
N TYR A 145 2.95 8.41 0.03
CA TYR A 145 1.59 8.83 0.34
C TYR A 145 0.63 8.50 -0.81
N ASN A 146 -0.55 8.01 -0.44
CA ASN A 146 -1.66 7.83 -1.38
C ASN A 146 -2.39 9.17 -1.55
N PHE A 147 -2.03 9.98 -2.52
CA PHE A 147 -2.59 11.32 -2.66
C PHE A 147 -3.85 11.40 -3.53
N GLY A 148 -4.30 10.26 -4.07
CA GLY A 148 -5.55 10.24 -4.82
C GLY A 148 -5.90 8.89 -5.43
N TYR A 149 -7.19 8.75 -5.75
CA TYR A 149 -7.77 7.60 -6.43
C TYR A 149 -8.73 8.01 -7.53
N VAL A 150 -8.68 7.29 -8.65
CA VAL A 150 -9.70 7.27 -9.71
C VAL A 150 -10.18 5.82 -9.85
N GLY A 151 -11.48 5.58 -9.92
CA GLY A 151 -11.98 4.22 -10.10
C GLY A 151 -13.35 4.01 -9.50
N THR A 152 -13.80 2.77 -9.52
CA THR A 152 -15.15 2.34 -9.18
C THR A 152 -15.65 2.96 -7.87
N ARG A 153 -14.83 2.96 -6.82
CA ARG A 153 -15.14 3.58 -5.54
C ARG A 153 -15.06 5.10 -5.56
N ALA A 154 -13.98 5.63 -6.12
CA ALA A 154 -13.59 7.03 -5.88
C ALA A 154 -14.25 8.01 -6.84
N THR A 155 -14.52 7.59 -8.09
CA THR A 155 -15.02 8.46 -9.16
C THR A 155 -16.09 7.81 -10.02
N GLY A 156 -16.46 6.58 -9.74
CA GLY A 156 -17.39 5.80 -10.55
C GLY A 156 -16.74 5.14 -11.76
N SER A 157 -17.57 4.56 -12.62
CA SER A 157 -17.15 3.74 -13.77
C SER A 157 -17.30 4.42 -15.12
N ASP A 158 -17.71 5.68 -15.15
CA ASP A 158 -17.85 6.47 -16.37
C ASP A 158 -16.49 6.89 -16.96
N ALA A 159 -16.41 6.99 -18.28
CA ALA A 159 -15.23 7.56 -18.94
C ALA A 159 -14.90 8.94 -18.41
N GLY A 160 -13.62 9.25 -18.27
CA GLY A 160 -13.21 10.55 -17.75
C GLY A 160 -11.71 10.80 -17.87
N SER A 161 -11.35 12.09 -17.79
CA SER A 161 -9.98 12.56 -17.77
C SER A 161 -9.67 13.25 -16.43
N TYR A 162 -8.52 12.94 -15.87
CA TYR A 162 -8.07 13.34 -14.54
C TYR A 162 -6.66 13.90 -14.67
N MET A 163 -6.41 15.06 -14.06
CA MET A 163 -5.11 15.72 -14.20
C MET A 163 -4.28 15.55 -12.92
N ILE A 164 -3.04 15.12 -13.09
CA ILE A 164 -2.06 14.99 -12.03
C ILE A 164 -1.05 16.12 -12.17
N VAL A 165 -0.90 16.92 -11.10
CA VAL A 165 -0.03 18.08 -11.09
C VAL A 165 1.07 17.93 -10.06
N GLY A 166 2.25 18.48 -10.34
CA GLY A 166 3.36 18.56 -9.39
C GLY A 166 3.10 19.60 -8.29
N PRO A 167 3.97 19.62 -7.26
CA PRO A 167 3.79 20.47 -6.08
C PRO A 167 3.78 21.97 -6.41
N ARG A 168 4.50 22.39 -7.44
CA ARG A 168 4.68 23.79 -7.84
C ARG A 168 3.75 24.27 -8.95
N TRP A 169 2.86 23.42 -9.45
CA TRP A 169 1.94 23.81 -10.53
C TRP A 169 0.91 24.84 -10.05
N THR A 170 0.75 25.93 -10.80
CA THR A 170 -0.16 27.05 -10.50
C THR A 170 -1.13 27.38 -11.66
N GLY A 171 -1.14 26.54 -12.72
CA GLY A 171 -1.98 26.74 -13.89
C GLY A 171 -3.48 26.56 -13.61
N VAL A 172 -4.28 26.86 -14.62
CA VAL A 172 -5.75 26.74 -14.57
C VAL A 172 -6.16 25.35 -15.06
N THR A 173 -7.15 24.76 -14.41
CA THR A 173 -7.73 23.47 -14.83
C THR A 173 -8.48 23.65 -16.15
N PRO A 174 -8.08 22.95 -17.22
CA PRO A 174 -8.76 23.08 -18.51
C PRO A 174 -10.09 22.34 -18.53
N ALA A 175 -10.92 22.69 -19.53
CA ALA A 175 -12.17 21.97 -19.79
C ALA A 175 -11.90 20.50 -20.11
N GLY A 176 -12.85 19.63 -19.73
CA GLY A 176 -12.74 18.18 -19.92
C GLY A 176 -12.02 17.43 -18.81
N ILE A 177 -11.41 18.12 -17.85
CA ILE A 177 -10.82 17.51 -16.65
C ILE A 177 -11.87 17.39 -15.55
N LYS A 178 -12.16 16.17 -15.10
CA LYS A 178 -13.13 15.90 -14.03
C LYS A 178 -12.59 16.24 -12.62
N LYS A 179 -11.30 16.01 -12.39
CA LYS A 179 -10.65 16.29 -11.11
C LYS A 179 -9.15 16.47 -11.29
N VAL A 180 -8.56 17.31 -10.44
CA VAL A 180 -7.10 17.53 -10.34
C VAL A 180 -6.60 16.89 -9.07
N PHE A 181 -5.50 16.14 -9.15
CA PHE A 181 -4.77 15.57 -8.02
C PHE A 181 -3.40 16.23 -7.95
N ARG A 182 -3.00 16.70 -6.79
CA ARG A 182 -1.70 17.33 -6.56
C ARG A 182 -0.78 16.39 -5.81
N SER A 183 0.31 16.01 -6.46
CA SER A 183 1.42 15.30 -5.83
C SER A 183 2.20 16.25 -4.91
N THR A 184 2.70 15.74 -3.79
CA THR A 184 3.62 16.48 -2.93
C THR A 184 5.05 16.45 -3.46
N THR A 185 5.33 15.62 -4.46
CA THR A 185 6.65 15.45 -5.08
C THR A 185 6.58 15.57 -6.60
N ASP A 186 7.71 15.89 -7.24
CA ASP A 186 7.81 16.06 -8.68
C ASP A 186 7.69 14.73 -9.47
N PHE A 187 8.13 13.65 -8.87
CA PHE A 187 7.94 12.29 -9.39
C PHE A 187 6.87 11.59 -8.59
N CYS A 188 6.02 10.83 -9.27
CA CYS A 188 4.99 10.01 -8.62
C CYS A 188 4.65 8.79 -9.47
N LEU A 189 3.98 7.82 -8.87
CA LEU A 189 3.51 6.58 -9.50
C LEU A 189 2.00 6.62 -9.69
N GLY A 190 1.53 6.33 -10.91
CA GLY A 190 0.16 5.91 -11.18
C GLY A 190 0.12 4.39 -11.31
N LEU A 191 -0.62 3.74 -10.42
CA LEU A 191 -0.79 2.30 -10.37
C LEU A 191 -2.26 1.94 -10.60
N LEU A 192 -2.58 1.40 -11.78
CA LEU A 192 -3.92 0.94 -12.09
C LEU A 192 -4.06 -0.54 -11.79
N ARG A 193 -5.19 -0.89 -11.18
CA ARG A 193 -5.65 -2.27 -10.95
C ARG A 193 -6.95 -2.47 -11.71
N THR A 194 -7.02 -3.52 -12.51
CA THR A 194 -8.24 -3.89 -13.24
C THR A 194 -8.62 -5.31 -12.82
N GLN A 195 -9.82 -5.50 -12.25
CA GLN A 195 -10.27 -6.82 -11.80
C GLN A 195 -10.32 -7.81 -12.95
N LEU A 196 -9.77 -9.01 -12.71
CA LEU A 196 -9.93 -10.18 -13.54
C LEU A 196 -10.99 -11.09 -12.88
N PHE A 197 -12.10 -11.38 -13.55
CA PHE A 197 -13.17 -12.23 -12.99
C PHE A 197 -12.74 -13.70 -12.93
N ASP A 198 -12.15 -14.18 -14.00
CA ASP A 198 -11.57 -15.51 -14.14
C ASP A 198 -10.50 -15.51 -15.26
N PRO A 199 -9.72 -16.58 -15.44
CA PRO A 199 -8.68 -16.62 -16.48
C PRO A 199 -9.18 -16.39 -17.91
N ALA A 200 -10.43 -16.74 -18.24
CA ALA A 200 -10.99 -16.54 -19.57
C ALA A 200 -11.34 -15.07 -19.86
N ASP A 201 -11.49 -14.26 -18.82
CA ASP A 201 -11.81 -12.81 -18.89
C ASP A 201 -10.61 -11.94 -19.29
N ILE A 202 -9.44 -12.50 -19.50
CA ILE A 202 -8.19 -11.72 -19.75
C ILE A 202 -8.29 -10.83 -20.98
N GLU A 203 -9.00 -11.23 -22.01
CA GLU A 203 -9.17 -10.42 -23.22
C GLU A 203 -10.05 -9.17 -22.98
N ALA A 204 -11.02 -9.26 -22.09
CA ALA A 204 -11.78 -8.10 -21.65
C ALA A 204 -10.90 -7.12 -20.88
N VAL A 205 -10.02 -7.61 -20.00
CA VAL A 205 -9.05 -6.79 -19.28
C VAL A 205 -8.07 -6.11 -20.24
N LYS A 206 -7.52 -6.82 -21.22
CA LYS A 206 -6.65 -6.24 -22.26
C LYS A 206 -7.34 -5.10 -23.01
N LYS A 207 -8.61 -5.27 -23.37
CA LYS A 207 -9.40 -4.23 -24.04
C LYS A 207 -9.58 -2.99 -23.16
N ILE A 208 -9.83 -3.16 -21.87
CA ILE A 208 -9.94 -2.06 -20.91
C ILE A 208 -8.58 -1.36 -20.78
N GLN A 209 -7.50 -2.10 -20.55
CA GLN A 209 -6.15 -1.56 -20.42
C GLN A 209 -5.72 -0.79 -21.69
N ALA A 210 -6.08 -1.27 -22.87
CA ALA A 210 -5.83 -0.56 -24.13
C ALA A 210 -6.60 0.78 -24.23
N GLY A 211 -7.67 0.93 -23.47
CA GLY A 211 -8.43 2.18 -23.38
C GLY A 211 -7.86 3.19 -22.39
N TYR A 212 -6.95 2.79 -21.50
CA TYR A 212 -6.27 3.73 -20.60
C TYR A 212 -5.27 4.58 -21.37
N LYS A 213 -5.21 5.86 -21.03
CA LYS A 213 -4.24 6.80 -21.61
C LYS A 213 -3.57 7.61 -20.52
N ALA A 214 -2.27 7.78 -20.63
CA ALA A 214 -1.48 8.73 -19.84
C ALA A 214 -0.76 9.64 -20.84
N GLN A 215 -1.01 10.94 -20.79
CA GLN A 215 -0.44 11.88 -21.75
C GLN A 215 -0.16 13.23 -21.10
N PRO A 216 0.91 13.95 -21.52
CA PRO A 216 1.18 15.32 -21.10
C PRO A 216 -0.01 16.24 -21.35
N LEU A 217 -0.17 17.27 -20.52
CA LEU A 217 -1.27 18.24 -20.64
C LEU A 217 -1.25 18.94 -22.01
N SER A 218 -0.09 19.28 -22.52
CA SER A 218 0.07 19.86 -23.85
C SER A 218 -0.53 18.98 -24.94
N ASN A 219 -0.29 17.67 -24.91
CA ASN A 219 -0.90 16.70 -25.83
C ASN A 219 -2.42 16.61 -25.68
N PHE A 220 -2.92 16.62 -24.44
CA PHE A 220 -4.36 16.60 -24.16
C PHE A 220 -5.06 17.83 -24.74
N LEU A 221 -4.39 18.99 -24.71
CA LEU A 221 -4.90 20.26 -25.22
C LEU A 221 -4.59 20.49 -26.70
N ASN A 222 -3.86 19.57 -27.34
CA ASN A 222 -3.33 19.75 -28.71
C ASN A 222 -2.55 21.08 -28.88
N GLN A 223 -1.66 21.33 -27.89
CA GLN A 223 -0.81 22.52 -27.82
C GLN A 223 0.68 22.11 -27.87
N PRO A 224 1.57 23.05 -28.26
CA PRO A 224 3.01 22.79 -28.17
C PRO A 224 3.45 22.43 -26.77
N ALA A 225 4.32 21.44 -26.65
CA ALA A 225 4.89 21.05 -25.37
C ALA A 225 5.79 22.18 -24.80
N PRO A 226 5.79 22.40 -23.47
CA PRO A 226 6.77 23.27 -22.85
C PRO A 226 8.20 22.71 -23.00
N ALA A 227 9.20 23.54 -22.72
CA ALA A 227 10.56 23.07 -22.65
C ALA A 227 10.70 21.92 -21.63
N PRO A 228 11.40 20.84 -21.98
CA PRO A 228 11.60 19.74 -21.03
C PRO A 228 12.38 20.20 -19.79
N ALA A 229 12.06 19.64 -18.65
CA ALA A 229 12.85 19.85 -17.46
C ALA A 229 14.26 19.24 -17.65
N PRO A 230 15.31 19.82 -17.04
CA PRO A 230 16.66 19.27 -17.10
C PRO A 230 16.68 17.81 -16.63
N ALA A 231 17.34 16.94 -17.41
CA ALA A 231 17.46 15.53 -17.05
C ALA A 231 18.29 15.38 -15.76
N PRO A 232 17.78 14.70 -14.72
CA PRO A 232 18.56 14.46 -13.52
C PRO A 232 19.57 13.33 -13.77
N SER A 233 20.69 13.39 -13.08
CA SER A 233 21.63 12.28 -13.02
C SER A 233 21.10 11.27 -11.96
N PHE A 234 20.37 10.27 -12.38
CA PHE A 234 19.84 9.26 -11.48
C PHE A 234 20.98 8.39 -10.92
N PRO A 235 21.20 8.33 -9.59
CA PRO A 235 22.09 7.34 -9.01
C PRO A 235 21.67 5.93 -9.39
N LYS A 236 22.63 5.08 -9.79
CA LYS A 236 22.33 3.66 -10.04
C LYS A 236 21.89 3.02 -8.73
N PHE A 237 20.70 2.41 -8.73
CA PHE A 237 20.18 1.74 -7.54
C PHE A 237 20.68 0.30 -7.47
N GLU A 238 21.38 -0.04 -6.40
CA GLU A 238 21.88 -1.39 -6.13
C GLU A 238 21.41 -1.85 -4.74
N LYS A 239 20.59 -2.91 -4.69
CA LYS A 239 19.99 -3.42 -3.44
C LYS A 239 21.03 -3.76 -2.38
N ASP A 240 22.17 -4.30 -2.79
CA ASP A 240 23.26 -4.69 -1.88
C ASP A 240 23.99 -3.48 -1.28
N LEU A 241 23.96 -2.34 -1.96
CA LEU A 241 24.60 -1.09 -1.52
C LEU A 241 23.67 -0.17 -0.73
N VAL A 242 22.40 -0.50 -0.56
CA VAL A 242 21.47 0.36 0.19
C VAL A 242 21.98 0.67 1.61
N ARG A 243 22.71 -0.22 2.24
CA ARG A 243 23.28 0.02 3.59
C ARG A 243 24.36 1.11 3.62
N THR A 244 25.07 1.35 2.53
CA THR A 244 26.13 2.35 2.46
C THR A 244 25.73 3.58 1.66
N GLU A 245 24.83 3.43 0.70
CA GLU A 245 24.39 4.48 -0.22
C GLU A 245 22.98 4.99 0.09
N PHE A 246 22.39 4.60 1.22
CA PHE A 246 21.02 5.00 1.62
C PHE A 246 20.84 6.52 1.58
N PHE A 247 21.75 7.26 2.19
CA PHE A 247 21.65 8.72 2.27
C PHE A 247 21.97 9.41 0.94
N GLU A 248 22.72 8.79 0.03
CA GLU A 248 22.91 9.26 -1.34
C GLU A 248 21.60 9.15 -2.14
N TYR A 249 20.90 7.99 -2.04
CA TYR A 249 19.57 7.84 -2.63
C TYR A 249 18.55 8.79 -2.01
N LEU A 250 18.59 8.97 -0.71
CA LEU A 250 17.72 9.92 -0.02
C LEU A 250 18.02 11.35 -0.44
N ASP A 251 19.29 11.77 -0.47
CA ASP A 251 19.72 13.09 -0.93
C ASP A 251 19.19 13.40 -2.32
N PHE A 252 19.34 12.45 -3.24
CA PHE A 252 18.79 12.57 -4.59
C PHE A 252 17.26 12.72 -4.57
N ALA A 253 16.52 11.86 -3.86
CA ALA A 253 15.06 11.90 -3.81
C ALA A 253 14.53 13.22 -3.22
N LEU A 254 15.23 13.78 -2.24
CA LEU A 254 14.87 15.03 -1.57
C LEU A 254 14.96 16.27 -2.49
N GLN A 255 15.72 16.22 -3.59
CA GLN A 255 15.75 17.29 -4.60
C GLN A 255 14.37 17.50 -5.25
N PHE A 256 13.56 16.43 -5.33
CA PHE A 256 12.27 16.39 -6.02
C PHE A 256 11.08 16.30 -5.07
N ALA A 257 11.32 16.42 -3.78
CA ALA A 257 10.33 16.30 -2.73
C ALA A 257 10.40 17.54 -1.82
N PRO A 258 9.65 18.62 -2.10
CA PRO A 258 9.53 19.76 -1.20
C PRO A 258 9.16 19.32 0.21
N ALA A 259 9.76 19.95 1.22
CA ALA A 259 9.46 19.64 2.61
C ALA A 259 8.02 20.02 2.96
N LEU A 260 7.27 19.09 3.54
CA LEU A 260 5.98 19.39 4.15
C LEU A 260 6.21 20.15 5.48
N PRO A 261 5.20 20.86 6.00
CA PRO A 261 5.36 21.61 7.26
C PRO A 261 5.87 20.74 8.42
N GLU A 262 5.39 19.51 8.54
CA GLU A 262 5.78 18.53 9.56
C GLU A 262 7.18 17.98 9.37
N ASP A 263 7.74 18.07 8.16
CA ASP A 263 9.07 17.54 7.83
C ASP A 263 10.21 18.55 8.08
N ARG A 264 9.92 19.81 8.39
CA ARG A 264 10.95 20.87 8.48
C ARG A 264 12.09 20.50 9.41
N TRP A 265 11.76 20.03 10.60
CA TRP A 265 12.75 19.66 11.59
C TRP A 265 13.72 18.57 11.07
N ILE A 266 13.20 17.47 10.54
CA ILE A 266 14.07 16.37 10.06
C ILE A 266 14.91 16.82 8.84
N ARG A 267 14.33 17.67 7.96
CA ARG A 267 15.05 18.24 6.82
C ARG A 267 16.23 19.12 7.25
N GLU A 268 16.04 19.93 8.31
CA GLU A 268 17.11 20.72 8.92
C GLU A 268 18.19 19.82 9.54
N GLN A 269 17.82 18.74 10.23
CA GLN A 269 18.79 17.80 10.78
C GLN A 269 19.58 17.08 9.68
N LEU A 270 18.91 16.58 8.65
CA LEU A 270 19.56 15.93 7.50
C LEU A 270 20.55 16.86 6.79
N ALA A 271 20.21 18.14 6.63
CA ALA A 271 21.10 19.13 6.03
C ALA A 271 22.43 19.31 6.82
N ARG A 272 22.44 19.03 8.13
CA ARG A 272 23.65 19.11 8.99
C ARG A 272 24.64 17.99 8.71
N ILE A 273 24.16 16.84 8.21
CA ILE A 273 25.02 15.73 7.75
C ILE A 273 25.22 15.74 6.23
N GLY A 274 24.84 16.84 5.56
CA GLY A 274 25.07 17.00 4.12
C GLY A 274 24.00 16.37 3.22
N VAL A 275 22.82 16.02 3.74
CA VAL A 275 21.71 15.38 2.99
C VAL A 275 20.57 16.38 2.77
N GLY A 276 20.15 16.58 1.53
CA GLY A 276 19.00 17.41 1.17
C GLY A 276 19.21 18.32 -0.04
N PRO A 277 18.21 19.14 -0.41
CA PRO A 277 18.28 20.00 -1.58
C PRO A 277 19.51 20.92 -1.58
N GLY A 278 20.24 20.89 -2.70
CA GLY A 278 21.50 21.65 -2.86
C GLY A 278 22.69 21.08 -2.10
N LYS A 279 22.56 19.88 -1.53
CA LYS A 279 23.64 19.10 -0.93
C LYS A 279 24.12 18.03 -1.90
N SER A 280 25.23 17.38 -1.55
CA SER A 280 25.81 16.27 -2.29
C SER A 280 26.45 15.33 -1.27
N PHE A 281 25.62 14.45 -0.71
CA PHE A 281 26.10 13.48 0.27
C PHE A 281 26.93 12.40 -0.42
N ASP A 282 28.12 12.14 0.12
CA ASP A 282 29.00 11.04 -0.33
C ASP A 282 29.55 10.32 0.91
N PHE A 283 29.00 9.13 1.16
CA PHE A 283 29.41 8.28 2.27
C PHE A 283 30.91 7.95 2.23
N ARG A 284 31.48 7.80 1.04
CA ARG A 284 32.91 7.41 0.87
C ARG A 284 33.87 8.50 1.36
N SER A 285 33.48 9.75 1.24
CA SER A 285 34.27 10.92 1.65
C SER A 285 34.28 11.18 3.15
N LEU A 286 33.39 10.55 3.93
CA LEU A 286 33.25 10.75 5.36
C LEU A 286 34.47 10.19 6.14
N SER A 287 34.70 10.74 7.33
CA SER A 287 35.65 10.19 8.30
C SER A 287 35.24 8.80 8.76
N LEU A 288 36.12 7.99 9.30
CA LEU A 288 35.81 6.67 9.85
C LEU A 288 34.80 6.74 11.00
N GLU A 289 34.90 7.80 11.82
CA GLU A 289 33.99 8.06 12.95
C GLU A 289 32.58 8.36 12.43
N ASP A 290 32.43 9.30 11.47
CA ASP A 290 31.14 9.65 10.88
C ASP A 290 30.49 8.45 10.18
N LYS A 291 31.27 7.66 9.43
CA LYS A 291 30.79 6.41 8.81
C LYS A 291 30.23 5.46 9.86
N ALA A 292 30.95 5.26 10.96
CA ALA A 292 30.51 4.37 12.04
C ALA A 292 29.22 4.89 12.70
N GLU A 293 29.14 6.19 12.99
CA GLU A 293 27.94 6.82 13.57
C GLU A 293 26.74 6.68 12.66
N ILE A 294 26.88 6.95 11.36
CA ILE A 294 25.80 6.81 10.37
C ILE A 294 25.30 5.36 10.28
N LEU A 295 26.21 4.40 10.16
CA LEU A 295 25.84 2.98 10.07
C LEU A 295 25.15 2.49 11.35
N LEU A 296 25.58 2.93 12.53
CA LEU A 296 24.94 2.61 13.81
C LEU A 296 23.53 3.22 13.89
N GLY A 297 23.37 4.49 13.45
CA GLY A 297 22.06 5.15 13.41
C GLY A 297 21.09 4.45 12.47
N MET A 298 21.54 4.10 11.27
CA MET A 298 20.72 3.36 10.30
C MET A 298 20.29 1.98 10.85
N LYS A 299 21.23 1.25 11.50
CA LYS A 299 20.92 -0.04 12.12
C LYS A 299 19.85 0.08 13.20
N GLU A 300 19.94 1.11 14.04
CA GLU A 300 18.93 1.37 15.07
C GLU A 300 17.59 1.77 14.47
N GLY A 301 17.57 2.62 13.45
CA GLY A 301 16.37 2.96 12.69
C GLY A 301 15.72 1.72 12.05
N GLU A 302 16.51 0.82 11.43
CA GLU A 302 16.02 -0.43 10.87
C GLU A 302 15.39 -1.33 11.92
N ARG A 303 16.00 -1.43 13.12
CA ARG A 303 15.46 -2.18 14.25
C ARG A 303 14.08 -1.65 14.66
N LYS A 304 13.97 -0.31 14.85
CA LYS A 304 12.70 0.34 15.24
C LYS A 304 11.61 0.15 14.21
N VAL A 305 11.94 0.29 12.92
CA VAL A 305 10.99 0.04 11.83
C VAL A 305 10.53 -1.42 11.83
N SER A 306 11.45 -2.37 12.06
CA SER A 306 11.11 -3.80 12.10
C SER A 306 10.19 -4.15 13.26
N GLU A 307 10.41 -3.55 14.43
CA GLU A 307 9.54 -3.69 15.60
C GLU A 307 8.15 -3.07 15.34
N ALA A 308 8.11 -1.90 14.71
CA ALA A 308 6.85 -1.28 14.32
C ALA A 308 6.06 -2.15 13.32
N VAL A 309 6.73 -2.76 12.31
CA VAL A 309 6.09 -3.73 11.40
C VAL A 309 5.48 -4.90 12.16
N ALA A 310 6.18 -5.45 13.16
CA ALA A 310 5.70 -6.57 13.94
C ALA A 310 4.43 -6.26 14.76
N THR A 311 4.20 -4.97 15.06
CA THR A 311 3.04 -4.51 15.84
C THR A 311 1.92 -3.92 14.99
N LEU A 312 2.07 -3.84 13.66
CA LEU A 312 1.03 -3.33 12.77
C LEU A 312 -0.25 -4.16 12.85
N GLY A 313 -1.38 -3.49 13.13
CA GLY A 313 -2.70 -4.12 13.18
C GLY A 313 -2.97 -4.87 14.49
N LYS A 314 -4.19 -5.43 14.58
CA LYS A 314 -4.67 -6.22 15.71
C LYS A 314 -4.84 -7.67 15.29
N ASP A 315 -4.63 -8.59 16.23
CA ASP A 315 -4.96 -10.00 16.02
C ASP A 315 -6.47 -10.20 16.17
N ILE A 316 -7.09 -10.77 15.15
CA ILE A 316 -8.52 -11.11 15.12
C ILE A 316 -8.65 -12.53 14.58
N ASN A 317 -8.91 -13.49 15.45
CA ASN A 317 -9.09 -14.89 15.10
C ASN A 317 -7.90 -15.48 14.32
N GLY A 318 -6.66 -15.06 14.65
CA GLY A 318 -5.44 -15.49 13.97
C GLY A 318 -5.11 -14.70 12.68
N TRP A 319 -5.90 -13.67 12.36
CA TRP A 319 -5.60 -12.73 11.31
C TRP A 319 -5.03 -11.43 11.87
N ARG A 320 -3.93 -10.96 11.32
CA ARG A 320 -3.43 -9.62 11.58
C ARG A 320 -4.19 -8.62 10.71
N VAL A 321 -5.04 -7.80 11.33
CA VAL A 321 -5.92 -6.82 10.66
C VAL A 321 -5.42 -5.41 10.95
N GLY A 322 -4.84 -4.77 9.95
CA GLY A 322 -4.29 -3.41 10.02
C GLY A 322 -4.61 -2.62 8.76
N ALA A 323 -4.49 -1.30 8.84
CA ALA A 323 -4.69 -0.38 7.75
C ALA A 323 -3.65 0.77 7.82
N PRO A 324 -2.36 0.48 7.56
CA PRO A 324 -1.28 1.45 7.81
C PRO A 324 -1.01 2.38 6.62
N PHE A 325 -1.90 2.48 5.63
CA PHE A 325 -1.68 3.26 4.41
C PHE A 325 -2.63 4.45 4.32
N GLY A 326 -2.14 5.55 3.77
CA GLY A 326 -2.93 6.76 3.60
C GLY A 326 -2.12 7.90 2.97
N ASP A 327 -2.69 9.10 3.04
CA ASP A 327 -2.07 10.35 2.59
C ASP A 327 -1.23 11.02 3.71
N ALA A 328 -0.70 12.20 3.43
CA ALA A 328 0.07 12.97 4.41
C ALA A 328 -0.75 13.32 5.66
N ALA A 329 -2.04 13.59 5.51
CA ALA A 329 -2.92 13.90 6.64
C ALA A 329 -3.18 12.67 7.53
N PHE A 330 -3.27 11.48 6.93
CA PHE A 330 -3.40 10.22 7.67
C PHE A 330 -2.18 9.96 8.56
N PHE A 331 -0.98 10.13 8.03
CA PHE A 331 0.25 9.89 8.80
C PHE A 331 0.57 11.03 9.78
N HIS A 332 0.17 12.24 9.46
CA HIS A 332 0.35 13.42 10.31
C HIS A 332 1.75 13.52 10.96
N GLY A 333 2.81 13.29 10.17
CA GLY A 333 4.20 13.30 10.63
C GLY A 333 4.64 12.04 11.38
N ASP A 334 3.85 10.98 11.46
CA ASP A 334 4.28 9.68 11.99
C ASP A 334 5.15 8.95 10.98
N TRP A 335 6.42 9.32 10.94
CA TRP A 335 7.41 8.75 10.02
C TRP A 335 7.67 7.27 10.31
N LEU A 336 7.60 6.86 11.57
CA LEU A 336 7.84 5.46 11.94
C LEU A 336 6.72 4.56 11.40
N MET A 337 5.47 4.98 11.55
CA MET A 337 4.34 4.25 10.96
C MET A 337 4.43 4.22 9.43
N ARG A 338 4.79 5.34 8.79
CA ARG A 338 4.99 5.40 7.33
C ARG A 338 6.10 4.47 6.86
N ALA A 339 7.23 4.43 7.57
CA ALA A 339 8.33 3.52 7.28
C ALA A 339 7.93 2.05 7.48
N ALA A 340 7.19 1.75 8.55
CA ALA A 340 6.67 0.42 8.81
C ALA A 340 5.66 -0.02 7.74
N ALA A 341 4.76 0.88 7.32
CA ALA A 341 3.81 0.63 6.23
C ALA A 341 4.53 0.32 4.91
N ALA A 342 5.50 1.13 4.52
CA ALA A 342 6.29 0.91 3.31
C ALA A 342 7.07 -0.42 3.36
N LYS A 343 7.68 -0.74 4.51
CA LYS A 343 8.42 -2.01 4.70
C LYS A 343 7.50 -3.23 4.69
N ALA A 344 6.28 -3.10 5.23
CA ALA A 344 5.29 -4.19 5.26
C ALA A 344 4.66 -4.45 3.88
N GLY A 345 4.51 -3.41 3.04
CA GLY A 345 3.89 -3.53 1.73
C GLY A 345 3.80 -2.19 1.01
N ILE A 346 4.87 -1.78 0.36
CA ILE A 346 4.89 -0.51 -0.39
C ILE A 346 3.70 -0.40 -1.36
N TYR A 347 3.09 0.78 -1.45
CA TYR A 347 1.93 1.09 -2.28
C TYR A 347 0.65 0.30 -1.93
N GLY A 348 0.48 -0.07 -0.66
CA GLY A 348 -0.78 -0.56 -0.15
C GLY A 348 -1.88 0.51 -0.25
N ASN A 349 -3.13 0.05 -0.39
CA ASN A 349 -4.28 0.94 -0.49
C ASN A 349 -4.75 1.46 0.87
N ASP A 350 -5.39 2.63 0.86
CA ASP A 350 -6.17 3.11 1.99
C ASP A 350 -7.23 2.09 2.39
N ALA A 351 -7.56 2.02 3.66
CA ALA A 351 -8.51 1.05 4.21
C ALA A 351 -9.88 1.03 3.49
N VAL A 352 -10.36 2.20 3.07
CA VAL A 352 -11.62 2.33 2.33
C VAL A 352 -11.56 1.83 0.89
N GLU A 353 -10.34 1.73 0.32
CA GLU A 353 -10.10 1.18 -1.02
C GLU A 353 -9.90 -0.32 -0.98
N ALA A 354 -9.01 -0.81 -0.09
CA ALA A 354 -8.82 -2.23 0.11
C ALA A 354 -8.24 -2.56 1.49
N MET A 355 -8.69 -3.67 2.09
CA MET A 355 -8.15 -4.21 3.34
C MET A 355 -7.40 -5.52 3.08
N TYR A 356 -6.37 -5.75 3.90
CA TYR A 356 -5.44 -6.89 3.72
C TYR A 356 -5.21 -7.67 5.02
N PRO A 357 -6.21 -8.40 5.56
CA PRO A 357 -5.96 -9.33 6.67
C PRO A 357 -4.90 -10.38 6.33
N LEU A 358 -3.91 -10.57 7.21
CA LEU A 358 -2.80 -11.50 7.04
C LEU A 358 -2.94 -12.67 8.02
N GLY A 359 -3.06 -13.91 7.51
CA GLY A 359 -3.18 -15.14 8.30
C GLY A 359 -1.89 -15.94 8.33
N LYS A 360 -1.35 -16.17 9.53
CA LYS A 360 -0.17 -17.00 9.78
C LYS A 360 -0.38 -18.03 10.88
N VAL A 361 -1.45 -17.89 11.65
CA VAL A 361 -1.76 -18.79 12.76
C VAL A 361 -3.22 -19.26 12.71
N ASP A 362 -3.49 -20.39 13.31
CA ASP A 362 -4.85 -20.91 13.48
C ASP A 362 -5.58 -20.24 14.67
N VAL A 363 -6.81 -20.65 14.94
CA VAL A 363 -7.63 -20.12 16.04
C VAL A 363 -7.01 -20.37 17.41
N ASP A 364 -6.09 -21.32 17.54
CA ASP A 364 -5.37 -21.66 18.77
C ASP A 364 -4.02 -20.92 18.88
N GLY A 365 -3.72 -20.01 17.92
CA GLY A 365 -2.48 -19.24 17.88
C GLY A 365 -1.27 -20.05 17.39
N LYS A 366 -1.47 -21.23 16.81
CA LYS A 366 -0.39 -22.07 16.29
C LYS A 366 -0.14 -21.73 14.81
N GLU A 367 1.13 -21.72 14.43
CA GLU A 367 1.55 -21.48 13.05
C GLU A 367 0.85 -22.42 12.08
N LEU A 368 0.38 -21.86 10.95
CA LEU A 368 -0.21 -22.61 9.86
C LEU A 368 0.87 -23.36 9.10
N ASP A 369 0.81 -24.69 9.10
CA ASP A 369 1.80 -25.56 8.46
C ASP A 369 1.09 -26.77 7.82
N CYS A 370 0.97 -26.76 6.49
CA CYS A 370 0.27 -27.80 5.75
C CYS A 370 1.07 -29.10 5.57
N SER A 371 2.31 -29.16 6.03
CA SER A 371 3.03 -30.42 6.21
C SER A 371 2.56 -31.21 7.44
N LYS A 372 1.92 -30.53 8.40
CA LYS A 372 1.48 -31.10 9.69
C LYS A 372 -0.03 -31.29 9.80
N SER A 373 -0.80 -30.42 9.14
CA SER A 373 -2.25 -30.40 9.28
C SER A 373 -2.93 -29.86 8.02
N SER A 374 -4.12 -30.33 7.73
CA SER A 374 -5.05 -29.62 6.83
C SER A 374 -5.85 -28.60 7.64
N TYR A 375 -6.35 -27.55 6.95
CA TYR A 375 -7.12 -26.51 7.60
C TYR A 375 -8.44 -26.24 6.83
N THR A 376 -9.40 -25.70 7.54
CA THR A 376 -10.61 -25.14 6.98
C THR A 376 -10.75 -23.66 7.36
N LEU A 377 -11.23 -22.87 6.41
CA LEU A 377 -11.67 -21.50 6.63
C LEU A 377 -13.16 -21.46 6.28
N THR A 378 -14.02 -21.35 7.29
CA THR A 378 -15.47 -21.43 7.11
C THR A 378 -16.13 -20.09 7.40
N PHE A 379 -16.79 -19.54 6.39
CA PHE A 379 -17.66 -18.37 6.53
C PHE A 379 -19.07 -18.88 6.84
N PRO A 380 -19.68 -18.51 7.98
CA PRO A 380 -21.08 -18.83 8.25
C PRO A 380 -22.01 -18.26 7.16
N ALA A 381 -23.21 -18.78 7.08
CA ALA A 381 -24.23 -18.25 6.16
C ALA A 381 -24.37 -16.73 6.34
N GLU A 382 -24.47 -16.01 5.22
CA GLU A 382 -24.61 -14.54 5.17
C GLU A 382 -23.45 -13.73 5.81
N GLN A 383 -22.34 -14.39 6.20
CA GLN A 383 -21.17 -13.74 6.80
C GLN A 383 -19.94 -13.74 5.87
N LEU A 384 -20.14 -13.73 4.57
CA LEU A 384 -19.06 -13.50 3.61
C LEU A 384 -18.41 -12.13 3.83
N PRO A 385 -17.16 -11.92 3.39
CA PRO A 385 -16.49 -10.64 3.54
C PRO A 385 -17.33 -9.47 3.01
N PRO A 386 -17.60 -8.43 3.83
CA PRO A 386 -18.52 -7.34 3.49
C PRO A 386 -17.86 -6.31 2.59
N VAL A 387 -18.00 -6.49 1.30
CA VAL A 387 -17.43 -5.63 0.26
C VAL A 387 -18.51 -5.09 -0.68
N ASN A 388 -18.21 -3.96 -1.33
CA ASN A 388 -19.00 -3.43 -2.45
C ASN A 388 -18.47 -3.91 -3.81
N ALA A 389 -17.17 -4.28 -3.87
CA ALA A 389 -16.56 -4.84 -5.08
C ALA A 389 -16.41 -6.37 -4.94
N PHE A 390 -15.24 -6.85 -4.55
CA PHE A 390 -14.98 -8.29 -4.44
C PHE A 390 -13.95 -8.57 -3.33
N TRP A 391 -13.85 -9.83 -2.95
CA TRP A 391 -12.85 -10.33 -2.01
C TRP A 391 -12.10 -11.54 -2.56
N SER A 392 -10.91 -11.78 -2.02
CA SER A 392 -10.13 -12.98 -2.29
C SER A 392 -9.40 -13.49 -1.05
N VAL A 393 -9.01 -14.77 -1.09
CA VAL A 393 -8.11 -15.43 -0.15
C VAL A 393 -6.99 -16.07 -0.97
N THR A 394 -5.78 -15.55 -0.85
CA THR A 394 -4.61 -15.96 -1.65
C THR A 394 -3.60 -16.73 -0.81
N MET A 395 -3.11 -17.84 -1.35
CA MET A 395 -2.12 -18.73 -0.73
C MET A 395 -0.70 -18.34 -1.11
N TYR A 396 0.19 -18.35 -0.13
CA TYR A 396 1.63 -18.16 -0.31
C TYR A 396 2.40 -19.15 0.53
N ASP A 397 3.62 -19.47 0.10
CA ASP A 397 4.62 -20.14 0.92
C ASP A 397 4.98 -19.28 2.14
N GLY A 398 4.99 -19.87 3.32
CA GLY A 398 5.18 -19.13 4.58
C GLY A 398 6.58 -18.57 4.77
N LYS A 399 7.60 -19.13 4.10
CA LYS A 399 9.00 -18.71 4.20
C LYS A 399 9.34 -17.65 3.17
N THR A 400 8.97 -17.90 1.91
CA THR A 400 9.33 -17.04 0.77
C THR A 400 8.30 -15.94 0.50
N GLN A 401 7.05 -16.12 0.95
CA GLN A 401 5.90 -15.26 0.65
C GLN A 401 5.61 -15.18 -0.86
N LEU A 402 5.99 -16.20 -1.62
CA LEU A 402 5.73 -16.34 -3.05
C LEU A 402 4.53 -17.24 -3.30
N LEU A 403 3.91 -17.11 -4.48
CA LEU A 403 2.87 -18.03 -4.93
C LEU A 403 3.44 -19.43 -5.12
N VAL A 404 2.61 -20.45 -4.90
CA VAL A 404 3.04 -21.85 -4.87
C VAL A 404 2.53 -22.61 -6.08
N LYS A 405 3.42 -23.29 -6.80
CA LYS A 405 3.03 -24.21 -7.87
C LYS A 405 2.09 -25.28 -7.34
N ASN A 406 0.99 -25.51 -8.03
CA ASN A 406 -0.03 -26.48 -7.61
C ASN A 406 -0.69 -27.14 -8.83
N PRO A 407 -1.31 -28.32 -8.66
CA PRO A 407 -1.78 -29.15 -9.78
C PRO A 407 -2.94 -28.54 -10.59
N ILE A 408 -3.66 -27.58 -10.03
CA ILE A 408 -4.82 -26.95 -10.69
C ILE A 408 -4.59 -25.46 -10.99
N ASN A 409 -3.35 -24.98 -10.87
CA ASN A 409 -2.95 -23.56 -11.09
C ASN A 409 -3.85 -22.55 -10.37
N ARG A 410 -4.33 -22.91 -9.15
CA ARG A 410 -5.19 -22.07 -8.33
C ARG A 410 -4.38 -21.47 -7.19
N TYR A 411 -4.17 -20.15 -7.23
CA TYR A 411 -3.43 -19.41 -6.21
C TYR A 411 -4.34 -18.74 -5.18
N LEU A 412 -5.61 -18.58 -5.53
CA LEU A 412 -6.61 -17.89 -4.71
C LEU A 412 -8.00 -18.51 -4.89
N ILE A 413 -8.86 -18.17 -3.95
CA ILE A 413 -10.32 -18.25 -4.06
C ILE A 413 -10.87 -16.85 -3.89
N ASN A 414 -11.80 -16.44 -4.77
CA ASN A 414 -12.39 -15.11 -4.75
C ASN A 414 -13.92 -15.15 -4.93
N SER A 415 -14.58 -14.02 -4.67
CA SER A 415 -16.03 -13.94 -4.76
C SER A 415 -16.61 -14.20 -6.18
N PRO A 416 -15.94 -13.91 -7.31
CA PRO A 416 -16.40 -14.35 -8.62
C PRO A 416 -16.53 -15.86 -8.78
N MET A 417 -15.81 -16.66 -8.00
CA MET A 417 -15.87 -18.13 -8.04
C MET A 417 -17.09 -18.72 -7.31
N LEU A 418 -17.79 -17.91 -6.49
CA LEU A 418 -18.91 -18.37 -5.65
C LEU A 418 -19.99 -19.18 -6.39
N PRO A 419 -20.40 -18.82 -7.65
CA PRO A 419 -21.41 -19.61 -8.38
C PRO A 419 -20.99 -21.05 -8.65
N HIS A 420 -19.69 -21.36 -8.60
CA HIS A 420 -19.13 -22.69 -8.86
C HIS A 420 -18.68 -23.41 -7.58
N MET A 421 -18.77 -22.75 -6.42
CA MET A 421 -18.41 -23.32 -5.13
C MET A 421 -19.59 -24.05 -4.48
N LYS A 422 -19.27 -24.98 -3.59
CA LYS A 422 -20.29 -25.74 -2.83
C LYS A 422 -20.46 -25.13 -1.44
N CYS A 423 -21.71 -24.82 -1.08
CA CYS A 423 -22.06 -24.43 0.29
C CYS A 423 -22.50 -25.64 1.09
N GLY A 424 -22.36 -25.57 2.40
CA GLY A 424 -22.93 -26.51 3.34
C GLY A 424 -24.46 -26.47 3.35
N SER A 425 -25.12 -27.49 3.91
CA SER A 425 -26.57 -27.53 4.07
C SER A 425 -27.12 -26.38 4.95
N ASP A 426 -26.27 -25.80 5.78
CA ASP A 426 -26.54 -24.64 6.62
C ASP A 426 -26.24 -23.30 5.91
N GLY A 427 -25.89 -23.31 4.64
CA GLY A 427 -25.54 -22.13 3.85
C GLY A 427 -24.12 -21.62 4.07
N SER A 428 -23.31 -22.28 4.89
CA SER A 428 -21.90 -21.89 5.12
C SER A 428 -21.03 -22.18 3.90
N LEU A 429 -19.98 -21.35 3.71
CA LEU A 429 -18.94 -21.55 2.72
C LEU A 429 -17.65 -21.99 3.40
N THR A 430 -17.17 -23.20 3.13
CA THR A 430 -15.91 -23.72 3.62
C THR A 430 -14.85 -23.75 2.51
N ILE A 431 -13.71 -23.12 2.74
CA ILE A 431 -12.48 -23.23 1.94
C ILE A 431 -11.59 -24.29 2.59
N TYR A 432 -11.17 -25.29 1.81
CA TYR A 432 -10.26 -26.35 2.25
C TYR A 432 -8.82 -25.94 1.91
N VAL A 433 -7.99 -25.78 2.93
CA VAL A 433 -6.60 -25.35 2.82
C VAL A 433 -5.69 -26.51 3.16
N GLN A 434 -5.13 -27.14 2.15
CA GLN A 434 -4.29 -28.32 2.30
C GLN A 434 -3.46 -28.59 1.04
N ASN A 435 -2.38 -29.38 1.21
CA ASN A 435 -1.47 -29.73 0.10
C ASN A 435 -2.12 -30.70 -0.90
N LYS A 436 -2.74 -31.78 -0.43
CA LYS A 436 -3.39 -32.78 -1.27
C LYS A 436 -4.84 -32.42 -1.54
N SER A 437 -5.36 -32.82 -2.71
CA SER A 437 -6.79 -32.62 -3.03
C SER A 437 -7.70 -33.20 -1.93
N PRO A 438 -8.73 -32.46 -1.49
CA PRO A 438 -9.72 -32.96 -0.54
C PRO A 438 -10.74 -33.94 -1.16
N GLY A 439 -10.54 -34.31 -2.42
CA GLY A 439 -11.45 -35.14 -3.19
C GLY A 439 -12.39 -34.33 -4.09
N ALA A 440 -12.92 -35.00 -5.14
CA ALA A 440 -13.72 -34.38 -6.21
C ALA A 440 -14.90 -33.54 -5.68
N ASP A 441 -15.53 -34.00 -4.59
CA ASP A 441 -16.70 -33.30 -4.02
C ASP A 441 -16.35 -31.95 -3.36
N LYS A 442 -15.09 -31.74 -2.95
CA LYS A 442 -14.60 -30.55 -2.24
C LYS A 442 -13.63 -29.71 -3.08
N GLU A 443 -13.25 -30.18 -4.27
CA GLU A 443 -12.21 -29.55 -5.09
C GLU A 443 -12.60 -28.14 -5.56
N ALA A 444 -13.89 -27.87 -5.77
CA ALA A 444 -14.37 -26.53 -6.10
C ALA A 444 -13.98 -25.49 -5.03
N ASN A 445 -13.92 -25.92 -3.76
CA ASN A 445 -13.61 -25.08 -2.61
C ASN A 445 -12.17 -25.27 -2.10
N TRP A 446 -11.31 -25.97 -2.84
CA TRP A 446 -9.94 -26.25 -2.43
C TRP A 446 -9.00 -25.10 -2.81
N LEU A 447 -8.29 -24.59 -1.82
CA LEU A 447 -7.15 -23.69 -1.99
C LEU A 447 -5.86 -24.50 -1.73
N PRO A 448 -5.15 -24.90 -2.80
CA PRO A 448 -3.94 -25.71 -2.69
C PRO A 448 -2.86 -24.99 -1.89
N ALA A 449 -2.21 -25.70 -0.97
CA ALA A 449 -1.14 -25.19 -0.11
C ALA A 449 0.17 -25.94 -0.36
N PRO A 450 1.34 -25.36 -0.04
CA PRO A 450 2.63 -26.07 -0.08
C PRO A 450 2.69 -27.14 1.03
N ASP A 451 3.63 -28.07 0.90
CA ASP A 451 3.98 -29.03 1.96
C ASP A 451 4.94 -28.34 2.95
N GLY A 452 4.40 -27.48 3.81
CA GLY A 452 5.17 -26.66 4.74
C GLY A 452 4.36 -25.51 5.37
N PRO A 453 5.04 -24.58 6.05
CA PRO A 453 4.43 -23.37 6.56
C PRO A 453 3.74 -22.56 5.46
N ILE A 454 2.59 -21.96 5.78
CA ILE A 454 1.81 -21.15 4.85
C ILE A 454 1.62 -19.72 5.36
N TYR A 455 1.41 -18.83 4.42
CA TYR A 455 1.04 -17.43 4.61
C TYR A 455 -0.17 -17.12 3.73
N VAL A 456 -1.23 -16.63 4.34
CA VAL A 456 -2.49 -16.38 3.62
C VAL A 456 -2.84 -14.91 3.71
N VAL A 457 -3.23 -14.32 2.57
CA VAL A 457 -3.70 -12.94 2.53
C VAL A 457 -5.14 -12.93 2.05
N MET A 458 -6.02 -12.41 2.89
CA MET A 458 -7.37 -12.03 2.47
C MET A 458 -7.33 -10.61 1.93
N ARG A 459 -7.99 -10.36 0.80
CA ARG A 459 -8.17 -9.03 0.23
C ARG A 459 -9.63 -8.68 0.15
N LEU A 460 -10.00 -7.54 0.70
CA LEU A 460 -11.36 -6.99 0.62
C LEU A 460 -11.29 -5.69 -0.17
N TYR A 461 -11.71 -5.71 -1.43
CA TYR A 461 -11.73 -4.52 -2.29
C TYR A 461 -13.04 -3.76 -2.11
N TRP A 462 -12.92 -2.47 -1.87
CA TRP A 462 -14.02 -1.55 -1.53
C TRP A 462 -14.87 -2.11 -0.38
N PRO A 463 -14.27 -2.30 0.82
CA PRO A 463 -15.02 -2.79 1.96
C PRO A 463 -16.19 -1.87 2.29
N LYS A 464 -17.28 -2.45 2.79
CA LYS A 464 -18.42 -1.68 3.27
C LYS A 464 -18.01 -0.82 4.47
N THR A 465 -18.54 0.39 4.54
CA THR A 465 -18.31 1.31 5.68
C THR A 465 -19.44 1.28 6.71
N THR A 466 -20.56 0.63 6.36
CA THR A 466 -21.71 0.39 7.24
C THR A 466 -21.72 -1.06 7.70
N PRO A 467 -22.20 -1.37 8.92
CA PRO A 467 -22.29 -2.73 9.43
C PRO A 467 -23.15 -3.66 8.55
N PRO A 468 -22.72 -4.93 8.36
CA PRO A 468 -21.47 -5.48 8.84
C PRO A 468 -20.27 -4.93 8.06
N SER A 469 -19.18 -4.57 8.76
CA SER A 469 -17.98 -3.99 8.16
C SER A 469 -16.72 -4.47 8.87
N ILE A 470 -15.63 -4.66 8.13
CA ILE A 470 -14.29 -4.87 8.69
C ILE A 470 -13.68 -3.56 9.23
N LEU A 471 -14.26 -2.41 8.85
CA LEU A 471 -13.82 -1.08 9.26
C LEU A 471 -14.52 -0.60 10.54
N PRO A 472 -13.82 0.14 11.41
CA PRO A 472 -12.38 0.44 11.38
C PRO A 472 -11.52 -0.81 11.54
N ALA A 473 -10.30 -0.78 11.01
CA ALA A 473 -9.40 -1.95 11.03
C ALA A 473 -9.18 -2.48 12.45
N GLY A 474 -9.43 -3.77 12.67
CA GLY A 474 -9.33 -4.40 13.99
C GLY A 474 -10.47 -4.08 14.97
N GLU A 475 -11.44 -3.23 14.60
CA GLU A 475 -12.58 -2.82 15.44
C GLU A 475 -13.93 -3.02 14.73
N GLY A 476 -13.90 -3.39 13.45
CA GLY A 476 -15.08 -3.61 12.65
C GLY A 476 -16.06 -4.62 13.24
N THR A 477 -17.33 -4.49 12.92
CA THR A 477 -18.40 -5.39 13.38
C THR A 477 -18.33 -6.77 12.73
N TRP A 478 -17.81 -6.87 11.49
CA TRP A 478 -17.48 -8.13 10.85
C TRP A 478 -16.02 -8.49 11.17
N LYS A 479 -15.82 -9.76 11.48
CA LYS A 479 -14.49 -10.30 11.78
C LYS A 479 -14.22 -11.50 10.89
N PRO A 480 -13.01 -11.62 10.28
CA PRO A 480 -12.69 -12.79 9.50
C PRO A 480 -12.73 -14.05 10.37
N PRO A 481 -13.30 -15.15 9.89
CA PRO A 481 -13.25 -16.43 10.59
C PRO A 481 -11.81 -16.93 10.63
N GLY A 482 -11.42 -17.59 11.71
CA GLY A 482 -10.10 -18.17 11.84
C GLY A 482 -9.94 -19.51 11.17
N PHE A 483 -8.70 -19.91 10.89
CA PHE A 483 -8.36 -21.23 10.39
C PHE A 483 -8.54 -22.28 11.48
N LYS A 484 -9.26 -23.35 11.18
CA LYS A 484 -9.41 -24.51 12.04
C LYS A 484 -8.71 -25.72 11.43
N ARG A 485 -8.05 -26.52 12.29
CA ARG A 485 -7.49 -27.79 11.82
C ARG A 485 -8.61 -28.70 11.38
N ALA A 486 -8.47 -29.29 10.21
CA ALA A 486 -9.36 -30.35 9.75
C ALA A 486 -9.04 -31.62 10.54
N SER A 487 -10.09 -32.25 11.05
CA SER A 487 -10.00 -33.55 11.73
C SER A 487 -9.76 -34.68 10.76
#